data_66946f343b228ff470a007c8aec18b36
#
_entry.id   66946f343b228ff470a007c8aec18b36
#
_cell.length_a   1.000
_cell.length_b   1.000
_cell.length_c   1.000
_cell.angle_alpha   90.00
_cell.angle_beta   90.00
_cell.angle_gamma   90.00
#
_symmetry.space_group_name_H-M   'P 1'
#
loop_
_entity.id
_entity.type
_entity.pdbx_description
1 polymer ?
#
loop_
_entity_poly.entity_id
_entity_poly.type
_entity_poly.pdbx_seq_one_letter_code
_entity_poly.pdbx_strand_id
1 'polypeptide(L)'
;MHKQHVVIVGGGVIGLLTAFNLAAEVASVVLLDRSGVGQESSWAGGGIVSPLYPWRYSPAVTALAHWSQDFYPHLAERLFAQTGVDPEVHKTGLYWLDLDDEQQALDWAAREQRPLSSVDVSAVHDAVPALGQGYSRAIYMADVANVRNPRLVKSLKAALLALPNVEIREQCEVSGFVREGNIVRGVSTQSGDILSDRVVLAAGAWSGELLKTLGLELPVEPVKGQMILYKCESDFLSSMVLAKGRYAIPRRDGHILIGSTLEHEGFDKTPTTAALESLKASAIELIPELANAEPVAQWAGLRPGSPEGIPFIGPLDGFDGLWLNCGHYRNGLVLAPASCQLLTDLLVGREPIIDPAPYVPGFSRMNSL
;
A
#
# COMPACT_ATOMS: atom_id res chain seq x y z
N MET A 1 -17.20 -28.63 7.48
CA MET A 1 -17.32 -27.76 6.30
C MET A 1 -16.25 -28.15 5.30
N HIS A 2 -16.57 -28.22 4.01
CA HIS A 2 -15.58 -28.44 2.96
C HIS A 2 -14.64 -27.23 2.91
N LYS A 3 -13.33 -27.42 3.06
CA LYS A 3 -12.37 -26.31 2.94
C LYS A 3 -12.34 -25.84 1.50
N GLN A 4 -12.45 -24.54 1.27
CA GLN A 4 -12.56 -23.92 -0.06
C GLN A 4 -11.21 -23.86 -0.77
N HIS A 5 -11.26 -23.88 -2.12
CA HIS A 5 -10.14 -23.55 -2.99
C HIS A 5 -10.28 -22.09 -3.43
N VAL A 6 -9.24 -21.30 -3.23
CA VAL A 6 -9.26 -19.84 -3.51
C VAL A 6 -8.22 -19.49 -4.56
N VAL A 7 -8.65 -18.75 -5.58
CA VAL A 7 -7.74 -18.10 -6.54
C VAL A 7 -7.64 -16.62 -6.19
N ILE A 8 -6.42 -16.09 -6.12
CA ILE A 8 -6.14 -14.66 -5.91
C ILE A 8 -5.50 -14.10 -7.17
N VAL A 9 -6.09 -13.05 -7.74
CA VAL A 9 -5.62 -12.37 -8.94
C VAL A 9 -4.89 -11.09 -8.56
N GLY A 10 -3.58 -11.06 -8.76
CA GLY A 10 -2.68 -9.96 -8.41
C GLY A 10 -1.75 -10.31 -7.24
N GLY A 11 -0.45 -10.36 -7.51
CA GLY A 11 0.62 -10.67 -6.55
C GLY A 11 1.25 -9.44 -5.89
N GLY A 12 0.50 -8.33 -5.73
CA GLY A 12 0.91 -7.19 -4.93
C GLY A 12 0.84 -7.50 -3.43
N VAL A 13 1.19 -6.52 -2.57
CA VAL A 13 1.14 -6.67 -1.11
C VAL A 13 -0.24 -7.13 -0.62
N ILE A 14 -1.31 -6.66 -1.26
CA ILE A 14 -2.69 -7.04 -0.93
C ILE A 14 -2.93 -8.52 -1.23
N GLY A 15 -2.59 -8.99 -2.44
CA GLY A 15 -2.75 -10.41 -2.79
C GLY A 15 -1.88 -11.34 -1.95
N LEU A 16 -0.61 -10.95 -1.72
CA LEU A 16 0.33 -11.72 -0.90
C LEU A 16 -0.14 -11.83 0.56
N LEU A 17 -0.58 -10.73 1.19
CA LEU A 17 -1.11 -10.76 2.55
C LEU A 17 -2.46 -11.50 2.64
N THR A 18 -3.33 -11.34 1.65
CA THR A 18 -4.58 -12.11 1.57
C THR A 18 -4.27 -13.60 1.49
N ALA A 19 -3.32 -14.02 0.64
CA ALA A 19 -2.88 -15.42 0.56
C ALA A 19 -2.31 -15.91 1.89
N PHE A 20 -1.49 -15.08 2.56
CA PHE A 20 -0.85 -15.40 3.83
C PHE A 20 -1.87 -15.62 4.95
N ASN A 21 -2.92 -14.78 5.01
CA ASN A 21 -4.00 -14.92 6.00
C ASN A 21 -4.90 -16.12 5.68
N LEU A 22 -5.25 -16.35 4.41
CA LEU A 22 -6.15 -17.43 4.00
C LEU A 22 -5.52 -18.81 4.07
N ALA A 23 -4.20 -18.93 3.94
CA ALA A 23 -3.52 -20.23 3.84
C ALA A 23 -3.82 -21.20 4.99
N ALA A 24 -4.05 -20.67 6.22
CA ALA A 24 -4.42 -21.50 7.37
C ALA A 24 -5.91 -21.89 7.40
N GLU A 25 -6.75 -21.18 6.67
CA GLU A 25 -8.21 -21.24 6.77
C GLU A 25 -8.86 -22.06 5.65
N VAL A 26 -8.21 -22.16 4.49
CA VAL A 26 -8.77 -22.77 3.27
C VAL A 26 -8.02 -24.03 2.86
N ALA A 27 -8.56 -24.78 1.88
CA ALA A 27 -7.93 -26.00 1.37
C ALA A 27 -6.65 -25.68 0.59
N SER A 28 -6.76 -24.73 -0.32
CA SER A 28 -5.61 -24.25 -1.10
C SER A 28 -5.80 -22.81 -1.56
N VAL A 29 -4.66 -22.14 -1.81
CA VAL A 29 -4.59 -20.82 -2.43
C VAL A 29 -3.72 -20.90 -3.66
N VAL A 30 -4.23 -20.40 -4.79
CA VAL A 30 -3.45 -20.18 -6.01
C VAL A 30 -3.38 -18.66 -6.25
N LEU A 31 -2.19 -18.08 -6.14
CA LEU A 31 -1.96 -16.67 -6.39
C LEU A 31 -1.36 -16.47 -7.77
N LEU A 32 -2.00 -15.67 -8.60
CA LEU A 32 -1.64 -15.40 -9.97
C LEU A 32 -1.15 -13.98 -10.15
N ASP A 33 -0.03 -13.79 -10.84
CA ASP A 33 0.44 -12.47 -11.26
C ASP A 33 0.88 -12.52 -12.72
N ARG A 34 0.50 -11.50 -13.50
CA ARG A 34 0.84 -11.38 -14.92
C ARG A 34 2.34 -11.20 -15.18
N SER A 35 3.06 -10.71 -14.16
CA SER A 35 4.51 -10.50 -14.19
C SER A 35 5.18 -11.23 -13.02
N GLY A 36 6.10 -10.61 -12.31
CA GLY A 36 6.61 -11.11 -11.04
C GLY A 36 5.84 -10.50 -9.87
N VAL A 37 5.63 -11.25 -8.81
CA VAL A 37 4.92 -10.75 -7.62
C VAL A 37 5.63 -9.55 -7.01
N GLY A 38 4.83 -8.55 -6.62
CA GLY A 38 5.27 -7.36 -5.93
C GLY A 38 6.01 -6.31 -6.77
N GLN A 39 6.07 -6.44 -8.10
CA GLN A 39 6.85 -5.56 -8.96
C GLN A 39 6.15 -4.25 -9.37
N GLU A 40 4.90 -4.06 -8.98
CA GLU A 40 4.11 -2.87 -9.30
C GLU A 40 4.11 -1.87 -8.13
N SER A 41 2.98 -1.23 -7.82
CA SER A 41 2.88 -0.22 -6.75
C SER A 41 3.39 -0.68 -5.38
N SER A 42 3.32 -1.98 -5.10
CA SER A 42 3.82 -2.56 -3.85
C SER A 42 5.33 -2.49 -3.69
N TRP A 43 6.08 -2.46 -4.78
CA TRP A 43 7.53 -2.23 -4.79
C TRP A 43 7.84 -0.72 -4.84
N ALA A 44 7.10 0.01 -5.67
CA ALA A 44 7.40 1.39 -6.01
C ALA A 44 7.08 2.40 -4.88
N GLY A 45 6.25 2.04 -3.92
CA GLY A 45 5.77 2.96 -2.88
C GLY A 45 6.84 3.38 -1.87
N GLY A 46 6.58 4.49 -1.16
CA GLY A 46 7.49 5.05 -0.16
C GLY A 46 7.60 4.25 1.13
N GLY A 47 6.60 3.48 1.48
CA GLY A 47 6.63 2.64 2.67
C GLY A 47 6.31 3.34 3.98
N ILE A 48 5.75 4.52 3.97
CA ILE A 48 5.27 5.19 5.19
C ILE A 48 4.09 4.39 5.75
N VAL A 49 4.18 3.97 7.01
CA VAL A 49 3.13 3.25 7.72
C VAL A 49 2.19 4.25 8.40
N SER A 50 1.69 5.17 7.61
CA SER A 50 0.67 6.17 7.94
C SER A 50 0.09 6.72 6.64
N PRO A 51 -1.19 7.11 6.59
CA PRO A 51 -1.64 8.06 5.58
C PRO A 51 -0.78 9.33 5.65
N LEU A 52 -0.48 9.93 4.49
CA LEU A 52 0.49 11.03 4.44
C LEU A 52 0.05 12.27 5.24
N TYR A 53 -1.25 12.52 5.26
CA TYR A 53 -1.93 13.53 6.08
C TYR A 53 -3.16 12.87 6.71
N PRO A 54 -3.02 12.14 7.85
CA PRO A 54 -4.10 11.27 8.35
C PRO A 54 -5.40 12.03 8.66
N TRP A 55 -5.32 13.29 9.04
CA TRP A 55 -6.49 14.15 9.33
C TRP A 55 -7.31 14.56 8.11
N ARG A 56 -6.81 14.33 6.88
CA ARG A 56 -7.51 14.64 5.62
C ARG A 56 -8.29 13.46 5.06
N TYR A 57 -8.25 12.32 5.73
CA TYR A 57 -8.93 11.10 5.27
C TYR A 57 -10.22 10.85 6.06
N SER A 58 -11.11 10.06 5.44
CA SER A 58 -12.35 9.63 6.05
C SER A 58 -12.12 8.70 7.25
N PRO A 59 -13.10 8.57 8.17
CA PRO A 59 -13.02 7.59 9.27
C PRO A 59 -12.77 6.15 8.78
N ALA A 60 -13.27 5.79 7.59
CA ALA A 60 -13.05 4.48 7.00
C ALA A 60 -11.55 4.21 6.73
N VAL A 61 -10.84 5.17 6.13
CA VAL A 61 -9.39 5.04 5.91
C VAL A 61 -8.64 5.02 7.25
N THR A 62 -9.06 5.86 8.20
CA THR A 62 -8.46 5.94 9.54
C THR A 62 -8.59 4.62 10.29
N ALA A 63 -9.75 3.96 10.26
CA ALA A 63 -9.96 2.69 10.95
C ALA A 63 -9.02 1.58 10.44
N LEU A 64 -8.89 1.42 9.12
CA LEU A 64 -7.93 0.47 8.53
C LEU A 64 -6.48 0.82 8.89
N ALA A 65 -6.14 2.11 8.84
CA ALA A 65 -4.78 2.56 9.12
C ALA A 65 -4.38 2.30 10.56
N HIS A 66 -5.22 2.63 11.54
CA HIS A 66 -4.95 2.44 12.96
C HIS A 66 -4.72 0.97 13.29
N TRP A 67 -5.66 0.09 12.87
CA TRP A 67 -5.50 -1.34 13.11
C TRP A 67 -4.19 -1.87 12.50
N SER A 68 -3.89 -1.44 11.29
CA SER A 68 -2.68 -1.89 10.58
C SER A 68 -1.40 -1.38 11.23
N GLN A 69 -1.35 -0.13 11.68
CA GLN A 69 -0.20 0.45 12.35
C GLN A 69 0.18 -0.34 13.60
N ASP A 70 -0.82 -0.73 14.39
CA ASP A 70 -0.62 -1.55 15.58
C ASP A 70 -0.16 -2.98 15.25
N PHE A 71 -0.59 -3.50 14.09
CA PHE A 71 -0.27 -4.86 13.66
C PHE A 71 1.11 -4.99 12.96
N TYR A 72 1.62 -3.94 12.33
CA TYR A 72 2.86 -4.00 11.54
C TYR A 72 4.08 -4.57 12.29
N PRO A 73 4.36 -4.23 13.56
CA PRO A 73 5.47 -4.84 14.31
C PRO A 73 5.34 -6.37 14.40
N HIS A 74 4.15 -6.88 14.74
CA HIS A 74 3.89 -8.32 14.82
C HIS A 74 4.04 -9.03 13.47
N LEU A 75 3.57 -8.39 12.39
CA LEU A 75 3.76 -8.91 11.04
C LEU A 75 5.25 -9.03 10.70
N ALA A 76 6.03 -8.00 11.00
CA ALA A 76 7.46 -7.98 10.72
C ALA A 76 8.22 -9.06 11.49
N GLU A 77 7.96 -9.19 12.79
CA GLU A 77 8.55 -10.23 13.64
C GLU A 77 8.20 -11.63 13.13
N ARG A 78 6.93 -11.87 12.82
CA ARG A 78 6.46 -13.15 12.28
C ARG A 78 7.14 -13.51 10.96
N LEU A 79 7.20 -12.56 10.02
CA LEU A 79 7.83 -12.77 8.72
C LEU A 79 9.34 -13.02 8.87
N PHE A 80 10.01 -12.26 9.72
CA PHE A 80 11.44 -12.46 9.98
C PHE A 80 11.72 -13.83 10.60
N ALA A 81 10.95 -14.23 11.60
CA ALA A 81 11.09 -15.54 12.24
C ALA A 81 10.88 -16.70 11.26
N GLN A 82 9.94 -16.57 10.32
CA GLN A 82 9.62 -17.62 9.35
C GLN A 82 10.59 -17.68 8.18
N THR A 83 11.20 -16.57 7.78
CA THR A 83 11.89 -16.47 6.49
C THR A 83 13.35 -16.02 6.59
N GLY A 84 13.77 -15.47 7.74
CA GLY A 84 15.07 -14.80 7.89
C GLY A 84 15.17 -13.47 7.13
N VAL A 85 14.10 -13.00 6.48
CA VAL A 85 14.06 -11.73 5.75
C VAL A 85 13.35 -10.67 6.59
N ASP A 86 14.10 -9.72 7.15
CA ASP A 86 13.55 -8.57 7.88
C ASP A 86 12.86 -7.59 6.92
N PRO A 87 11.55 -7.31 7.06
CA PRO A 87 10.85 -6.28 6.29
C PRO A 87 11.35 -4.86 6.54
N GLU A 88 12.19 -4.65 7.54
CA GLU A 88 12.68 -3.35 8.00
C GLU A 88 11.54 -2.37 8.35
N VAL A 89 10.63 -2.80 9.23
CA VAL A 89 9.69 -1.88 9.87
C VAL A 89 10.46 -1.06 10.90
N HIS A 90 10.62 0.22 10.63
CA HIS A 90 11.47 1.11 11.42
C HIS A 90 10.68 2.35 11.87
N LYS A 91 10.51 2.53 13.18
CA LYS A 91 9.89 3.73 13.76
C LYS A 91 10.93 4.87 13.74
N THR A 92 10.80 5.78 12.80
CA THR A 92 11.64 6.97 12.67
C THR A 92 10.91 8.25 13.02
N GLY A 93 9.60 8.15 13.27
CA GLY A 93 8.74 9.32 13.37
C GLY A 93 8.60 10.04 12.03
N LEU A 94 7.73 11.04 12.02
CA LEU A 94 7.51 11.91 10.88
C LEU A 94 7.30 13.34 11.36
N TYR A 95 8.05 14.27 10.78
CA TYR A 95 7.85 15.70 10.90
C TYR A 95 7.07 16.24 9.70
N TRP A 96 6.00 16.99 9.96
CA TRP A 96 5.33 17.81 8.95
C TRP A 96 5.73 19.26 9.18
N LEU A 97 6.22 19.91 8.13
CA LEU A 97 6.79 21.26 8.18
C LEU A 97 5.86 22.25 7.49
N ASP A 98 5.66 23.41 8.13
CA ASP A 98 4.87 24.55 7.63
C ASP A 98 3.50 24.17 7.05
N LEU A 99 2.73 23.38 7.83
CA LEU A 99 1.36 23.01 7.44
C LEU A 99 0.39 24.18 7.55
N ASP A 100 -0.48 24.34 6.56
CA ASP A 100 -1.56 25.32 6.60
C ASP A 100 -2.72 24.87 7.50
N ASP A 101 -2.91 23.56 7.64
CA ASP A 101 -3.99 22.92 8.42
C ASP A 101 -3.51 22.27 9.73
N GLU A 102 -2.48 22.87 10.36
CA GLU A 102 -1.88 22.35 11.60
C GLU A 102 -2.91 22.16 12.71
N GLN A 103 -3.81 23.14 12.95
CA GLN A 103 -4.84 23.01 13.98
C GLN A 103 -5.77 21.83 13.70
N GLN A 104 -6.15 21.59 12.44
CA GLN A 104 -6.98 20.44 12.08
C GLN A 104 -6.24 19.13 12.38
N ALA A 105 -4.93 19.09 12.16
CA ALA A 105 -4.10 17.93 12.49
C ALA A 105 -4.08 17.63 13.97
N LEU A 106 -3.91 18.67 14.81
CA LEU A 106 -3.91 18.55 16.28
C LEU A 106 -5.27 18.14 16.83
N ASP A 107 -6.36 18.71 16.31
CA ASP A 107 -7.73 18.35 16.69
C ASP A 107 -8.05 16.88 16.31
N TRP A 108 -7.59 16.44 15.14
CA TRP A 108 -7.70 15.04 14.73
C TRP A 108 -6.92 14.13 15.69
N ALA A 109 -5.69 14.49 16.02
CA ALA A 109 -4.84 13.69 16.89
C ALA A 109 -5.44 13.54 18.29
N ALA A 110 -6.02 14.62 18.84
CA ALA A 110 -6.72 14.58 20.11
C ALA A 110 -7.94 13.65 20.06
N ARG A 111 -8.75 13.72 19.00
CA ARG A 111 -9.92 12.87 18.81
C ARG A 111 -9.55 11.39 18.64
N GLU A 112 -8.53 11.11 17.84
CA GLU A 112 -8.07 9.76 17.53
C GLU A 112 -7.05 9.21 18.56
N GLN A 113 -6.72 10.00 19.61
CA GLN A 113 -5.76 9.64 20.66
C GLN A 113 -4.36 9.28 20.10
N ARG A 114 -3.89 10.06 19.11
CA ARG A 114 -2.56 9.87 18.50
C ARG A 114 -1.53 10.86 19.09
N PRO A 115 -0.25 10.42 19.23
CA PRO A 115 0.80 11.23 19.86
C PRO A 115 1.39 12.26 18.88
N LEU A 116 0.54 13.11 18.29
CA LEU A 116 0.94 14.22 17.43
C LEU A 116 1.00 15.50 18.24
N SER A 117 2.08 16.25 18.15
CA SER A 117 2.27 17.51 18.85
C SER A 117 3.04 18.52 18.02
N SER A 118 2.79 19.81 18.29
CA SER A 118 3.63 20.89 17.77
C SER A 118 5.01 20.84 18.44
N VAL A 119 6.04 21.11 17.67
CA VAL A 119 7.44 21.13 18.13
C VAL A 119 8.15 22.37 17.59
N ASP A 120 9.10 22.88 18.36
CA ASP A 120 9.94 23.99 17.91
C ASP A 120 10.87 23.56 16.77
N VAL A 121 10.98 24.39 15.74
CA VAL A 121 11.83 24.09 14.59
C VAL A 121 13.30 23.94 14.98
N SER A 122 13.77 24.66 16.00
CA SER A 122 15.11 24.45 16.55
C SER A 122 15.33 23.02 17.04
N ALA A 123 14.35 22.45 17.75
CA ALA A 123 14.40 21.06 18.20
C ALA A 123 14.36 20.07 17.03
N VAL A 124 13.67 20.44 15.93
CA VAL A 124 13.71 19.61 14.69
C VAL A 124 15.11 19.62 14.08
N HIS A 125 15.80 20.77 14.03
CA HIS A 125 17.19 20.83 13.54
C HIS A 125 18.16 20.07 14.43
N ASP A 126 17.95 20.07 15.76
CA ASP A 126 18.75 19.26 16.67
C ASP A 126 18.55 17.73 16.41
N ALA A 127 17.32 17.32 16.13
CA ALA A 127 16.98 15.92 15.87
C ALA A 127 17.30 15.48 14.42
N VAL A 128 17.22 16.39 13.46
CA VAL A 128 17.44 16.18 12.02
C VAL A 128 18.41 17.26 11.48
N PRO A 129 19.72 17.15 11.77
CA PRO A 129 20.71 18.19 11.42
C PRO A 129 20.81 18.46 9.91
N ALA A 130 20.49 17.44 9.08
CA ALA A 130 20.49 17.57 7.63
C ALA A 130 19.33 18.40 7.05
N LEU A 131 18.33 18.77 7.89
CA LEU A 131 17.15 19.50 7.44
C LEU A 131 17.52 20.91 6.95
N GLY A 132 16.94 21.30 5.82
CA GLY A 132 17.06 22.66 5.26
C GLY A 132 16.51 23.74 6.20
N GLN A 133 17.05 24.94 6.04
CA GLN A 133 16.61 26.12 6.82
C GLN A 133 15.35 26.75 6.25
N GLY A 134 14.70 27.63 7.01
CA GLY A 134 13.60 28.48 6.53
C GLY A 134 12.20 27.98 6.93
N TYR A 135 12.10 26.84 7.57
CA TYR A 135 10.85 26.39 8.17
C TYR A 135 10.55 27.15 9.47
N SER A 136 9.28 27.42 9.74
CA SER A 136 8.83 28.21 10.88
C SER A 136 7.95 27.43 11.87
N ARG A 137 7.33 26.35 11.42
CA ARG A 137 6.42 25.51 12.19
C ARG A 137 6.67 24.04 11.89
N ALA A 138 6.49 23.20 12.89
CA ALA A 138 6.56 21.75 12.74
C ALA A 138 5.58 21.05 13.68
N ILE A 139 4.99 19.96 13.21
CA ILE A 139 4.35 18.98 14.08
C ILE A 139 5.04 17.62 13.90
N TYR A 140 5.01 16.82 14.95
CA TYR A 140 5.73 15.55 15.00
C TYR A 140 4.88 14.43 15.57
N MET A 141 4.96 13.25 14.94
CA MET A 141 4.38 12.01 15.47
C MET A 141 5.46 10.92 15.51
N ALA A 142 5.84 10.55 16.74
CA ALA A 142 7.00 9.68 16.99
C ALA A 142 6.78 8.21 16.60
N ASP A 143 5.53 7.74 16.61
CA ASP A 143 5.18 6.34 16.36
C ASP A 143 5.04 5.99 14.88
N VAL A 144 5.16 6.95 13.97
CA VAL A 144 5.13 6.67 12.54
C VAL A 144 6.35 5.87 12.13
N ALA A 145 6.09 4.71 11.57
CA ALA A 145 7.13 3.85 11.01
C ALA A 145 7.22 3.99 9.49
N ASN A 146 8.32 3.52 8.94
CA ASN A 146 8.41 3.15 7.54
C ASN A 146 8.79 1.68 7.40
N VAL A 147 8.40 1.07 6.29
CA VAL A 147 8.75 -0.31 5.94
C VAL A 147 9.48 -0.31 4.60
N ARG A 148 10.43 -1.23 4.41
CA ARG A 148 11.12 -1.36 3.13
C ARG A 148 10.31 -2.28 2.21
N ASN A 149 9.54 -1.69 1.33
CA ASN A 149 8.58 -2.37 0.46
C ASN A 149 9.15 -3.61 -0.26
N PRO A 150 10.32 -3.55 -0.95
CA PRO A 150 10.87 -4.73 -1.61
C PRO A 150 11.20 -5.88 -0.63
N ARG A 151 11.58 -5.56 0.61
CA ARG A 151 11.88 -6.57 1.63
C ARG A 151 10.61 -7.19 2.21
N LEU A 152 9.57 -6.38 2.43
CA LEU A 152 8.26 -6.89 2.85
C LEU A 152 7.68 -7.86 1.81
N VAL A 153 7.70 -7.49 0.53
CA VAL A 153 7.24 -8.37 -0.55
C VAL A 153 8.07 -9.65 -0.61
N LYS A 154 9.40 -9.54 -0.50
CA LYS A 154 10.32 -10.68 -0.49
C LYS A 154 10.03 -11.63 0.68
N SER A 155 9.81 -11.10 1.88
CA SER A 155 9.51 -11.92 3.06
C SER A 155 8.15 -12.60 2.95
N LEU A 156 7.12 -11.91 2.46
CA LEU A 156 5.80 -12.48 2.21
C LEU A 156 5.86 -13.61 1.16
N LYS A 157 6.55 -13.38 0.04
CA LYS A 157 6.74 -14.42 -0.98
C LYS A 157 7.45 -15.65 -0.40
N ALA A 158 8.53 -15.45 0.35
CA ALA A 158 9.27 -16.54 0.96
C ALA A 158 8.41 -17.33 1.97
N ALA A 159 7.61 -16.64 2.79
CA ALA A 159 6.70 -17.28 3.74
C ALA A 159 5.63 -18.12 3.04
N LEU A 160 5.06 -17.61 1.94
CA LEU A 160 4.04 -18.32 1.15
C LEU A 160 4.60 -19.56 0.45
N LEU A 161 5.80 -19.47 -0.13
CA LEU A 161 6.45 -20.59 -0.82
C LEU A 161 6.80 -21.75 0.14
N ALA A 162 6.86 -21.51 1.44
CA ALA A 162 7.05 -22.54 2.46
C ALA A 162 5.75 -23.29 2.83
N LEU A 163 4.59 -22.83 2.37
CA LEU A 163 3.29 -23.42 2.70
C LEU A 163 2.86 -24.45 1.65
N PRO A 164 2.56 -25.70 2.04
CA PRO A 164 2.29 -26.77 1.08
C PRO A 164 0.97 -26.61 0.31
N ASN A 165 0.05 -25.78 0.79
CA ASN A 165 -1.25 -25.52 0.19
C ASN A 165 -1.33 -24.16 -0.53
N VAL A 166 -0.19 -23.52 -0.78
CA VAL A 166 -0.10 -22.26 -1.52
C VAL A 166 0.72 -22.46 -2.77
N GLU A 167 0.18 -22.05 -3.90
CA GLU A 167 0.87 -22.00 -5.18
C GLU A 167 0.95 -20.57 -5.68
N ILE A 168 2.13 -20.12 -6.10
CA ILE A 168 2.34 -18.81 -6.73
C ILE A 168 2.70 -19.04 -8.20
N ARG A 169 1.89 -18.51 -9.12
CA ARG A 169 2.14 -18.54 -10.56
C ARG A 169 2.45 -17.12 -11.05
N GLU A 170 3.71 -16.86 -11.28
CA GLU A 170 4.18 -15.64 -11.94
C GLU A 170 4.09 -15.81 -13.46
N GLN A 171 4.12 -14.70 -14.22
CA GLN A 171 3.94 -14.70 -15.69
C GLN A 171 2.63 -15.37 -16.13
N CYS A 172 1.59 -15.27 -15.29
CA CYS A 172 0.28 -15.86 -15.51
C CYS A 172 -0.79 -14.76 -15.52
N GLU A 173 -1.09 -14.25 -16.71
CA GLU A 173 -2.07 -13.20 -16.90
C GLU A 173 -3.48 -13.77 -16.89
N VAL A 174 -4.34 -13.19 -16.07
CA VAL A 174 -5.77 -13.46 -16.05
C VAL A 174 -6.45 -12.55 -17.08
N SER A 175 -7.15 -13.14 -18.03
CA SER A 175 -7.86 -12.43 -19.10
C SER A 175 -9.36 -12.26 -18.84
N GLY A 176 -9.91 -12.98 -17.85
CA GLY A 176 -11.34 -12.93 -17.52
C GLY A 176 -11.73 -13.94 -16.46
N PHE A 177 -13.04 -14.12 -16.30
CA PHE A 177 -13.63 -15.00 -15.28
C PHE A 177 -14.38 -16.17 -15.93
N VAL A 178 -14.17 -17.37 -15.41
CA VAL A 178 -14.99 -18.55 -15.71
C VAL A 178 -16.27 -18.48 -14.89
N ARG A 179 -17.44 -18.49 -15.54
CA ARG A 179 -18.72 -18.32 -14.84
C ARG A 179 -19.85 -19.17 -15.42
N GLU A 180 -20.82 -19.48 -14.56
CA GLU A 180 -22.12 -20.08 -14.88
C GLU A 180 -23.20 -19.09 -14.44
N GLY A 181 -23.78 -18.33 -15.38
CA GLY A 181 -24.65 -17.21 -15.04
C GLY A 181 -23.90 -16.16 -14.21
N ASN A 182 -24.37 -15.92 -13.00
CA ASN A 182 -23.74 -14.99 -12.04
C ASN A 182 -22.81 -15.69 -11.03
N ILE A 183 -22.56 -16.98 -11.19
CA ILE A 183 -21.65 -17.70 -10.30
C ILE A 183 -20.26 -17.76 -10.95
N VAL A 184 -19.26 -17.15 -10.32
CA VAL A 184 -17.86 -17.21 -10.73
C VAL A 184 -17.25 -18.51 -10.20
N ARG A 185 -16.69 -19.32 -11.10
CA ARG A 185 -16.11 -20.63 -10.85
C ARG A 185 -14.59 -20.69 -11.04
N GLY A 186 -13.98 -19.56 -11.31
CA GLY A 186 -12.54 -19.49 -11.57
C GLY A 186 -12.16 -18.33 -12.47
N VAL A 187 -10.98 -18.42 -13.05
CA VAL A 187 -10.41 -17.43 -13.95
C VAL A 187 -9.88 -18.06 -15.22
N SER A 188 -9.92 -17.32 -16.33
CA SER A 188 -9.32 -17.73 -17.61
C SER A 188 -7.93 -17.13 -17.75
N THR A 189 -6.98 -17.96 -18.18
CA THR A 189 -5.59 -17.57 -18.46
C THR A 189 -5.15 -18.06 -19.84
N GLN A 190 -4.00 -17.60 -20.31
CA GLN A 190 -3.41 -18.09 -21.57
C GLN A 190 -3.11 -19.61 -21.54
N SER A 191 -2.91 -20.18 -20.35
CA SER A 191 -2.61 -21.61 -20.16
C SER A 191 -3.86 -22.46 -19.90
N GLY A 192 -5.05 -21.87 -20.02
CA GLY A 192 -6.34 -22.50 -19.74
C GLY A 192 -7.01 -21.96 -18.47
N ASP A 193 -8.15 -22.53 -18.16
CA ASP A 193 -8.98 -22.12 -17.02
C ASP A 193 -8.45 -22.69 -15.70
N ILE A 194 -8.51 -21.88 -14.65
CA ILE A 194 -8.19 -22.28 -13.27
C ILE A 194 -9.47 -22.18 -12.46
N LEU A 195 -10.03 -23.34 -12.09
CA LEU A 195 -11.28 -23.41 -11.33
C LEU A 195 -11.04 -23.24 -9.84
N SER A 196 -12.02 -22.62 -9.14
CA SER A 196 -11.99 -22.39 -7.70
C SER A 196 -13.38 -22.15 -7.13
N ASP A 197 -13.53 -22.30 -5.80
CA ASP A 197 -14.76 -21.96 -5.10
C ASP A 197 -14.91 -20.44 -4.91
N ARG A 198 -13.79 -19.73 -4.83
CA ARG A 198 -13.75 -18.26 -4.63
C ARG A 198 -12.61 -17.65 -5.44
N VAL A 199 -12.87 -16.50 -6.02
CA VAL A 199 -11.87 -15.66 -6.70
C VAL A 199 -11.77 -14.34 -5.95
N VAL A 200 -10.56 -13.95 -5.55
CA VAL A 200 -10.25 -12.65 -4.95
C VAL A 200 -9.52 -11.78 -5.98
N LEU A 201 -10.11 -10.66 -6.36
CA LEU A 201 -9.50 -9.68 -7.25
C LEU A 201 -8.70 -8.65 -6.43
N ALA A 202 -7.37 -8.75 -6.50
CA ALA A 202 -6.39 -7.88 -5.85
C ALA A 202 -5.40 -7.26 -6.87
N ALA A 203 -5.88 -6.99 -8.10
CA ALA A 203 -5.07 -6.61 -9.25
C ALA A 203 -4.67 -5.11 -9.29
N GLY A 204 -4.74 -4.41 -8.14
CA GLY A 204 -4.30 -3.01 -8.02
C GLY A 204 -5.01 -2.11 -9.05
N ALA A 205 -4.23 -1.32 -9.79
CA ALA A 205 -4.76 -0.38 -10.79
C ALA A 205 -5.47 -1.07 -11.97
N TRP A 206 -5.25 -2.37 -12.18
CA TRP A 206 -5.88 -3.15 -13.28
C TRP A 206 -7.18 -3.83 -12.87
N SER A 207 -7.64 -3.65 -11.62
CA SER A 207 -8.88 -4.28 -11.14
C SER A 207 -10.10 -3.85 -11.94
N GLY A 208 -10.18 -2.57 -12.30
CA GLY A 208 -11.25 -2.05 -13.15
C GLY A 208 -11.28 -2.70 -14.54
N GLU A 209 -10.10 -2.86 -15.17
CA GLU A 209 -10.00 -3.48 -16.50
C GLU A 209 -10.49 -4.94 -16.51
N LEU A 210 -10.17 -5.71 -15.47
CA LEU A 210 -10.66 -7.08 -15.36
C LEU A 210 -12.17 -7.14 -15.15
N LEU A 211 -12.77 -6.24 -14.36
CA LEU A 211 -14.23 -6.22 -14.15
C LEU A 211 -15.02 -5.80 -15.40
N LYS A 212 -14.40 -5.06 -16.34
CA LYS A 212 -15.02 -4.78 -17.65
C LYS A 212 -15.36 -6.06 -18.43
N THR A 213 -14.66 -7.16 -18.21
CA THR A 213 -14.98 -8.47 -18.84
C THR A 213 -16.31 -9.06 -18.35
N LEU A 214 -16.81 -8.56 -17.22
CA LEU A 214 -18.16 -8.87 -16.68
C LEU A 214 -19.22 -7.80 -17.03
N GLY A 215 -18.83 -6.77 -17.78
CA GLY A 215 -19.69 -5.63 -18.07
C GLY A 215 -19.86 -4.65 -16.90
N LEU A 216 -18.93 -4.67 -15.94
CA LEU A 216 -18.95 -3.81 -14.76
C LEU A 216 -17.89 -2.73 -14.86
N GLU A 217 -18.24 -1.55 -14.36
CA GLU A 217 -17.30 -0.44 -14.16
C GLU A 217 -16.95 -0.35 -12.67
N LEU A 218 -15.66 -0.40 -12.36
CA LEU A 218 -15.13 -0.16 -11.01
C LEU A 218 -14.35 1.15 -11.06
N PRO A 219 -14.67 2.15 -10.22
CA PRO A 219 -13.96 3.43 -10.21
C PRO A 219 -12.58 3.31 -9.53
N VAL A 220 -11.71 2.52 -10.14
CA VAL A 220 -10.31 2.36 -9.75
C VAL A 220 -9.45 2.74 -10.95
N GLU A 221 -8.74 3.86 -10.82
CA GLU A 221 -7.91 4.43 -11.88
C GLU A 221 -6.43 4.35 -11.57
N PRO A 222 -5.56 4.19 -12.59
CA PRO A 222 -4.11 4.29 -12.40
C PRO A 222 -3.71 5.75 -12.14
N VAL A 223 -3.07 5.99 -10.99
CA VAL A 223 -2.47 7.29 -10.65
C VAL A 223 -0.97 7.13 -10.49
N LYS A 224 -0.24 7.66 -11.47
CA LYS A 224 1.23 7.57 -11.54
C LYS A 224 1.90 8.39 -10.44
N GLY A 225 2.95 7.85 -9.88
CA GLY A 225 3.83 8.54 -8.95
C GLY A 225 5.27 8.15 -9.18
N GLN A 226 6.13 9.16 -9.29
CA GLN A 226 7.56 8.98 -9.48
C GLN A 226 8.32 9.27 -8.20
N MET A 227 9.44 8.59 -8.04
CA MET A 227 10.32 8.68 -6.88
C MET A 227 11.77 8.63 -7.32
N ILE A 228 12.65 9.21 -6.50
CA ILE A 228 14.10 9.12 -6.66
C ILE A 228 14.73 8.62 -5.36
N LEU A 229 15.92 8.03 -5.48
CA LEU A 229 16.67 7.47 -4.39
C LEU A 229 18.07 8.05 -4.36
N TYR A 230 18.48 8.54 -3.20
CA TYR A 230 19.87 8.90 -2.92
C TYR A 230 20.55 7.84 -2.08
N LYS A 231 21.87 7.82 -2.10
CA LYS A 231 22.70 7.01 -1.22
C LYS A 231 23.63 7.93 -0.44
N CYS A 232 23.45 7.95 0.87
CA CYS A 232 24.23 8.71 1.83
C CYS A 232 24.89 7.77 2.85
N GLU A 233 25.60 8.34 3.82
CA GLU A 233 26.07 7.59 4.99
C GLU A 233 24.88 7.06 5.80
N SER A 234 25.10 5.98 6.54
CA SER A 234 24.12 5.49 7.50
C SER A 234 23.85 6.59 8.54
N ASP A 235 22.61 6.70 8.97
CA ASP A 235 22.16 7.69 9.98
C ASP A 235 22.21 9.17 9.52
N PHE A 236 22.48 9.44 8.24
CA PHE A 236 22.48 10.79 7.68
C PHE A 236 21.12 11.51 7.89
N LEU A 237 20.02 10.80 7.77
CA LEU A 237 18.66 11.27 8.06
C LEU A 237 18.03 10.39 9.13
N SER A 238 17.76 10.95 10.30
CA SER A 238 17.26 10.21 11.48
C SER A 238 15.76 9.95 11.45
N SER A 239 14.98 10.88 10.88
CA SER A 239 13.51 10.85 10.85
C SER A 239 12.98 11.16 9.46
N MET A 240 11.75 10.73 9.21
CA MET A 240 11.04 11.18 8.00
C MET A 240 10.68 12.65 8.12
N VAL A 241 10.80 13.37 7.03
CA VAL A 241 10.39 14.79 6.91
C VAL A 241 9.48 15.00 5.73
N LEU A 242 8.48 15.87 5.89
CA LEU A 242 7.48 16.18 4.87
C LEU A 242 7.21 17.68 4.84
N ALA A 243 7.34 18.29 3.68
CA ALA A 243 6.95 19.66 3.39
C ALA A 243 6.33 19.76 1.99
N LYS A 244 5.33 20.61 1.81
CA LYS A 244 4.72 20.92 0.51
C LYS A 244 4.33 19.66 -0.31
N GLY A 245 3.89 18.58 0.36
CA GLY A 245 3.51 17.33 -0.29
C GLY A 245 4.68 16.44 -0.73
N ARG A 246 5.92 16.83 -0.47
CA ARG A 246 7.13 16.05 -0.72
C ARG A 246 7.71 15.53 0.58
N TYR A 247 8.28 14.34 0.55
CA TYR A 247 8.84 13.69 1.72
C TYR A 247 10.23 13.10 1.45
N ALA A 248 11.02 13.03 2.50
CA ALA A 248 12.26 12.27 2.54
C ALA A 248 12.12 11.14 3.58
N ILE A 249 12.44 9.91 3.18
CA ILE A 249 12.31 8.71 4.01
C ILE A 249 13.68 8.06 4.16
N PRO A 250 14.23 7.99 5.39
CA PRO A 250 15.48 7.30 5.64
C PRO A 250 15.34 5.78 5.60
N ARG A 251 16.39 5.11 5.16
CA ARG A 251 16.56 3.66 5.26
C ARG A 251 17.79 3.34 6.12
N ARG A 252 17.75 2.21 6.83
CA ARG A 252 18.82 1.80 7.75
C ARG A 252 20.20 1.72 7.10
N ASP A 253 20.24 1.50 5.79
CA ASP A 253 21.50 1.38 5.02
C ASP A 253 21.95 2.72 4.40
N GLY A 254 21.40 3.86 4.83
CA GLY A 254 21.75 5.18 4.35
C GLY A 254 21.09 5.60 3.02
N HIS A 255 20.20 4.77 2.44
CA HIS A 255 19.38 5.25 1.35
C HIS A 255 18.34 6.24 1.85
N ILE A 256 18.11 7.30 1.06
CA ILE A 256 17.06 8.30 1.28
C ILE A 256 16.15 8.30 0.07
N LEU A 257 14.88 7.99 0.33
CA LEU A 257 13.84 7.99 -0.69
C LEU A 257 13.13 9.35 -0.71
N ILE A 258 13.10 10.00 -1.86
CA ILE A 258 12.38 11.26 -2.09
C ILE A 258 11.15 10.98 -2.95
N GLY A 259 10.02 11.47 -2.52
CA GLY A 259 8.74 11.29 -3.25
C GLY A 259 7.72 12.36 -2.92
N SER A 260 6.67 12.38 -3.65
CA SER A 260 6.39 11.73 -4.92
C SER A 260 5.63 12.68 -5.84
N THR A 261 5.64 12.39 -7.12
CA THR A 261 4.72 13.06 -8.05
C THR A 261 3.30 12.48 -7.96
N LEU A 262 2.34 13.16 -8.57
CA LEU A 262 0.97 12.69 -8.77
C LEU A 262 0.55 13.10 -10.18
N GLU A 263 0.35 12.10 -11.06
CA GLU A 263 0.14 12.30 -12.48
C GLU A 263 -0.98 11.37 -12.98
N HIS A 264 -1.81 11.86 -13.90
CA HIS A 264 -2.92 11.11 -14.51
C HIS A 264 -2.56 10.77 -15.97
N GLU A 265 -1.66 9.80 -16.14
CA GLU A 265 -1.09 9.38 -17.43
C GLU A 265 -1.54 7.97 -17.83
N GLY A 266 -2.71 7.52 -17.34
CA GLY A 266 -3.19 6.16 -17.56
C GLY A 266 -2.19 5.13 -17.06
N PHE A 267 -1.94 4.08 -17.85
CA PHE A 267 -1.05 2.99 -17.47
C PHE A 267 0.43 3.22 -17.83
N ASP A 268 0.81 4.42 -18.29
CA ASP A 268 2.23 4.73 -18.57
C ASP A 268 3.04 4.84 -17.26
N LYS A 269 4.09 4.02 -17.14
CA LYS A 269 5.03 4.00 -16.02
C LYS A 269 6.41 4.56 -16.38
N THR A 270 6.55 5.20 -17.53
CA THR A 270 7.84 5.75 -17.95
C THR A 270 8.25 6.90 -17.04
N PRO A 271 9.43 6.82 -16.36
CA PRO A 271 9.96 7.96 -15.62
C PRO A 271 10.29 9.12 -16.57
N THR A 272 10.11 10.36 -16.09
CA THR A 272 10.33 11.57 -16.91
C THR A 272 11.44 12.44 -16.32
N THR A 273 12.19 13.12 -17.20
CA THR A 273 13.21 14.08 -16.79
C THR A 273 12.61 15.24 -15.99
N ALA A 274 11.43 15.72 -16.37
CA ALA A 274 10.74 16.80 -15.64
C ALA A 274 10.43 16.40 -14.18
N ALA A 275 9.99 15.17 -13.95
CA ALA A 275 9.76 14.66 -12.60
C ALA A 275 11.08 14.49 -11.82
N LEU A 276 12.15 14.01 -12.48
CA LEU A 276 13.47 13.92 -11.88
C LEU A 276 13.93 15.28 -11.35
N GLU A 277 13.90 16.31 -12.19
CA GLU A 277 14.35 17.66 -11.82
C GLU A 277 13.46 18.26 -10.70
N SER A 278 12.14 18.07 -10.78
CA SER A 278 11.22 18.50 -9.71
C SER A 278 11.50 17.81 -8.37
N LEU A 279 11.79 16.51 -8.39
CA LEU A 279 12.10 15.74 -7.17
C LEU A 279 13.49 16.09 -6.64
N LYS A 280 14.48 16.33 -7.50
CA LYS A 280 15.81 16.84 -7.09
C LYS A 280 15.69 18.20 -6.41
N ALA A 281 14.92 19.12 -6.98
CA ALA A 281 14.68 20.43 -6.37
C ALA A 281 14.05 20.30 -4.99
N SER A 282 13.03 19.44 -4.84
CA SER A 282 12.40 19.16 -3.53
C SER A 282 13.35 18.48 -2.54
N ALA A 283 14.22 17.60 -3.03
CA ALA A 283 15.23 16.94 -2.20
C ALA A 283 16.22 17.95 -1.61
N ILE A 284 16.71 18.90 -2.44
CA ILE A 284 17.65 19.94 -2.04
C ILE A 284 16.98 20.94 -1.09
N GLU A 285 15.69 21.27 -1.31
CA GLU A 285 14.93 22.12 -0.39
C GLU A 285 14.79 21.47 1.00
N LEU A 286 14.48 20.18 1.05
CA LEU A 286 14.37 19.43 2.31
C LEU A 286 15.73 19.17 2.96
N ILE A 287 16.74 18.84 2.16
CA ILE A 287 18.06 18.37 2.59
C ILE A 287 19.11 19.00 1.68
N PRO A 288 19.62 20.22 1.99
CA PRO A 288 20.51 20.97 1.12
C PRO A 288 21.80 20.25 0.69
N GLU A 289 22.32 19.37 1.55
CA GLU A 289 23.53 18.60 1.25
C GLU A 289 23.37 17.68 0.03
N LEU A 290 22.13 17.29 -0.33
CA LEU A 290 21.84 16.49 -1.52
C LEU A 290 22.11 17.25 -2.84
N ALA A 291 22.36 18.57 -2.80
CA ALA A 291 22.83 19.33 -3.96
C ALA A 291 24.19 18.81 -4.52
N ASN A 292 24.97 18.15 -3.66
CA ASN A 292 26.30 17.61 -4.03
C ASN A 292 26.23 16.12 -4.43
N ALA A 293 25.04 15.54 -4.53
CA ALA A 293 24.84 14.13 -4.85
C ALA A 293 23.88 13.94 -6.01
N GLU A 294 24.07 12.88 -6.78
CA GLU A 294 23.12 12.47 -7.81
C GLU A 294 22.25 11.32 -7.31
N PRO A 295 20.96 11.28 -7.68
CA PRO A 295 20.11 10.15 -7.40
C PRO A 295 20.68 8.85 -8.01
N VAL A 296 20.72 7.78 -7.24
CA VAL A 296 21.18 6.46 -7.70
C VAL A 296 20.09 5.69 -8.45
N ALA A 297 18.84 6.10 -8.33
CA ALA A 297 17.72 5.50 -9.05
C ALA A 297 16.53 6.47 -9.19
N GLN A 298 15.73 6.28 -10.24
CA GLN A 298 14.42 6.88 -10.47
C GLN A 298 13.47 5.79 -10.96
N TRP A 299 12.23 5.81 -10.52
CA TRP A 299 11.17 4.91 -11.00
C TRP A 299 9.78 5.53 -10.87
N ALA A 300 8.81 4.87 -11.48
CA ALA A 300 7.40 5.20 -11.36
C ALA A 300 6.58 3.97 -10.97
N GLY A 301 5.44 4.20 -10.32
CA GLY A 301 4.45 3.18 -10.01
C GLY A 301 3.03 3.73 -10.19
N LEU A 302 2.06 2.84 -10.36
CA LEU A 302 0.65 3.18 -10.55
C LEU A 302 -0.14 2.87 -9.29
N ARG A 303 -0.57 3.91 -8.58
CA ARG A 303 -1.48 3.76 -7.44
C ARG A 303 -2.86 3.37 -7.94
N PRO A 304 -3.57 2.44 -7.29
CA PRO A 304 -4.96 2.12 -7.60
C PRO A 304 -5.89 3.16 -7.00
N GLY A 305 -6.11 4.28 -7.70
CA GLY A 305 -6.95 5.38 -7.24
C GLY A 305 -8.41 4.96 -7.13
N SER A 306 -9.02 5.15 -5.97
CA SER A 306 -10.44 4.94 -5.71
C SER A 306 -11.08 6.23 -5.18
N PRO A 307 -12.41 6.38 -5.27
CA PRO A 307 -13.11 7.51 -4.67
C PRO A 307 -12.76 7.66 -3.18
N GLU A 308 -12.39 8.88 -2.78
CA GLU A 308 -11.98 9.22 -1.41
C GLU A 308 -10.82 8.38 -0.84
N GLY A 309 -10.16 7.54 -1.67
CA GLY A 309 -9.12 6.61 -1.24
C GLY A 309 -9.62 5.44 -0.40
N ILE A 310 -10.94 5.20 -0.37
CA ILE A 310 -11.56 4.08 0.34
C ILE A 310 -11.49 2.83 -0.53
N PRO A 311 -10.85 1.73 -0.08
CA PRO A 311 -10.76 0.51 -0.86
C PRO A 311 -12.09 -0.21 -1.00
N PHE A 312 -12.18 -1.11 -1.97
CA PHE A 312 -13.27 -2.07 -2.15
C PHE A 312 -12.85 -3.40 -1.52
N ILE A 313 -13.55 -3.81 -0.45
CA ILE A 313 -13.22 -5.03 0.30
C ILE A 313 -14.51 -5.81 0.56
N GLY A 314 -14.58 -7.04 0.07
CA GLY A 314 -15.71 -7.93 0.31
C GLY A 314 -16.25 -8.62 -0.93
N PRO A 315 -17.39 -9.34 -0.79
CA PRO A 315 -18.04 -9.99 -1.93
C PRO A 315 -18.59 -8.95 -2.91
N LEU A 316 -18.52 -9.26 -4.19
CA LEU A 316 -19.09 -8.40 -5.24
C LEU A 316 -20.57 -8.70 -5.41
N ASP A 317 -21.41 -7.68 -5.19
CA ASP A 317 -22.86 -7.81 -5.41
C ASP A 317 -23.20 -8.31 -6.81
N GLY A 318 -24.14 -9.25 -6.90
CA GLY A 318 -24.60 -9.83 -8.16
C GLY A 318 -23.67 -10.90 -8.76
N PHE A 319 -22.51 -11.19 -8.15
CA PHE A 319 -21.58 -12.23 -8.62
C PHE A 319 -21.15 -13.13 -7.46
N ASP A 320 -21.82 -14.27 -7.28
CA ASP A 320 -21.41 -15.25 -6.28
C ASP A 320 -20.02 -15.83 -6.63
N GLY A 321 -19.18 -15.97 -5.62
CA GLY A 321 -17.81 -16.49 -5.77
C GLY A 321 -16.75 -15.46 -6.09
N LEU A 322 -17.11 -14.20 -6.41
CA LEU A 322 -16.14 -13.12 -6.69
C LEU A 322 -16.06 -12.13 -5.53
N TRP A 323 -14.82 -11.87 -5.10
CA TRP A 323 -14.46 -10.99 -3.99
C TRP A 323 -13.48 -9.93 -4.45
N LEU A 324 -13.58 -8.72 -3.91
CA LEU A 324 -12.64 -7.63 -4.20
C LEU A 324 -11.78 -7.30 -2.98
N ASN A 325 -10.52 -6.96 -3.23
CA ASN A 325 -9.63 -6.30 -2.28
C ASN A 325 -8.69 -5.38 -3.06
N CYS A 326 -9.17 -4.20 -3.44
CA CYS A 326 -8.47 -3.30 -4.35
C CYS A 326 -8.86 -1.84 -4.13
N GLY A 327 -8.21 -0.91 -4.85
CA GLY A 327 -8.55 0.52 -4.77
C GLY A 327 -7.97 1.24 -3.54
N HIS A 328 -6.82 0.82 -3.02
CA HIS A 328 -6.21 1.39 -1.81
C HIS A 328 -5.52 2.75 -2.02
N TYR A 329 -5.46 3.23 -3.24
CA TYR A 329 -4.88 4.51 -3.66
C TYR A 329 -3.47 4.73 -3.10
N ARG A 330 -3.27 5.84 -2.35
CA ARG A 330 -1.97 6.25 -1.80
C ARG A 330 -1.58 5.47 -0.54
N ASN A 331 -2.52 4.75 0.05
CA ASN A 331 -2.40 4.15 1.38
C ASN A 331 -2.27 2.62 1.34
N GLY A 332 -2.11 2.02 0.14
CA GLY A 332 -2.16 0.57 -0.04
C GLY A 332 -1.24 -0.21 0.89
N LEU A 333 -0.08 0.34 1.24
CA LEU A 333 0.83 -0.33 2.15
C LEU A 333 0.32 -0.27 3.60
N VAL A 334 0.02 0.95 4.11
CA VAL A 334 -0.45 1.08 5.49
C VAL A 334 -1.78 0.38 5.72
N LEU A 335 -2.68 0.33 4.74
CA LEU A 335 -3.99 -0.32 4.89
C LEU A 335 -3.94 -1.85 4.69
N ALA A 336 -2.86 -2.39 4.10
CA ALA A 336 -2.81 -3.79 3.68
C ALA A 336 -3.12 -4.81 4.79
N PRO A 337 -2.52 -4.72 5.99
CA PRO A 337 -2.81 -5.70 7.04
C PRO A 337 -4.29 -5.77 7.43
N ALA A 338 -4.91 -4.62 7.73
CA ALA A 338 -6.33 -4.58 8.11
C ALA A 338 -7.26 -4.98 6.96
N SER A 339 -6.97 -4.50 5.74
CA SER A 339 -7.74 -4.80 4.55
C SER A 339 -7.76 -6.31 4.24
N CYS A 340 -6.60 -6.97 4.34
CA CYS A 340 -6.49 -8.40 4.09
C CYS A 340 -7.09 -9.23 5.22
N GLN A 341 -6.97 -8.78 6.47
CA GLN A 341 -7.62 -9.44 7.60
C GLN A 341 -9.14 -9.32 7.52
N LEU A 342 -9.65 -8.12 7.24
CA LEU A 342 -11.09 -7.88 7.04
C LEU A 342 -11.68 -8.78 5.94
N LEU A 343 -11.01 -8.84 4.77
CA LEU A 343 -11.45 -9.73 3.68
C LEU A 343 -11.45 -11.19 4.12
N THR A 344 -10.40 -11.61 4.83
CA THR A 344 -10.29 -12.99 5.32
C THR A 344 -11.44 -13.33 6.27
N ASP A 345 -11.72 -12.46 7.25
CA ASP A 345 -12.79 -12.67 8.22
C ASP A 345 -14.16 -12.81 7.53
N LEU A 346 -14.44 -11.92 6.56
CA LEU A 346 -15.68 -11.98 5.77
C LEU A 346 -15.76 -13.27 4.93
N LEU A 347 -14.67 -13.69 4.29
CA LEU A 347 -14.65 -14.86 3.41
C LEU A 347 -14.84 -16.17 4.18
N VAL A 348 -14.28 -16.25 5.40
CA VAL A 348 -14.42 -17.45 6.25
C VAL A 348 -15.62 -17.39 7.20
N GLY A 349 -16.39 -16.29 7.17
CA GLY A 349 -17.57 -16.11 8.03
C GLY A 349 -17.24 -15.86 9.50
N ARG A 350 -16.11 -15.21 9.78
CA ARG A 350 -15.69 -14.78 11.11
C ARG A 350 -16.20 -13.35 11.38
N GLU A 351 -16.33 -12.97 12.65
CA GLU A 351 -16.61 -11.60 13.04
C GLU A 351 -15.49 -10.68 12.53
N PRO A 352 -15.82 -9.63 11.76
CA PRO A 352 -14.83 -8.73 11.17
C PRO A 352 -14.10 -7.91 12.22
N ILE A 353 -12.81 -7.66 11.99
CA ILE A 353 -11.96 -6.81 12.88
C ILE A 353 -12.42 -5.36 12.97
N ILE A 354 -13.15 -4.85 11.98
CA ILE A 354 -13.74 -3.50 11.90
C ILE A 354 -15.06 -3.59 11.11
N ASP A 355 -15.91 -2.56 11.21
CA ASP A 355 -17.15 -2.47 10.43
C ASP A 355 -16.85 -2.56 8.91
N PRO A 356 -17.37 -3.57 8.19
CA PRO A 356 -17.13 -3.74 6.76
C PRO A 356 -17.96 -2.79 5.89
N ALA A 357 -19.02 -2.19 6.39
CA ALA A 357 -20.01 -1.44 5.60
C ALA A 357 -19.40 -0.36 4.69
N PRO A 358 -18.39 0.43 5.12
CA PRO A 358 -17.79 1.46 4.25
C PRO A 358 -17.03 0.91 3.05
N TYR A 359 -16.64 -0.37 3.05
CA TYR A 359 -15.72 -0.95 2.05
C TYR A 359 -16.42 -1.90 1.07
N VAL A 360 -17.65 -2.31 1.35
CA VAL A 360 -18.38 -3.30 0.53
C VAL A 360 -18.48 -2.80 -0.92
N PRO A 361 -18.14 -3.65 -1.92
CA PRO A 361 -18.24 -3.32 -3.34
C PRO A 361 -19.68 -3.47 -3.85
N GLY A 362 -20.56 -2.58 -3.39
CA GLY A 362 -21.96 -2.49 -3.84
C GLY A 362 -22.13 -1.62 -5.08
N PHE A 363 -23.21 -1.84 -5.84
CA PHE A 363 -23.53 -1.07 -7.05
C PHE A 363 -23.61 0.45 -6.81
N SER A 364 -24.05 0.89 -5.64
CA SER A 364 -24.11 2.32 -5.28
C SER A 364 -22.73 2.97 -5.21
N ARG A 365 -21.71 2.28 -4.66
CA ARG A 365 -20.33 2.76 -4.61
C ARG A 365 -19.62 2.65 -5.96
N MET A 366 -19.97 1.66 -6.77
CA MET A 366 -19.37 1.45 -8.09
C MET A 366 -19.88 2.47 -9.12
N ASN A 367 -21.10 2.96 -8.98
CA ASN A 367 -21.74 3.92 -9.89
C ASN A 367 -21.66 5.37 -9.39
N SER A 368 -20.85 5.68 -8.38
CA SER A 368 -20.72 7.02 -7.80
C SER A 368 -19.71 7.93 -8.53
N LEU A 369 -19.64 7.84 -9.86
CA LEU A 369 -18.90 8.76 -10.74
C LEU A 369 -19.80 9.85 -11.29
#